data_7eb004162da5c9fd0011a1b7478dd848
#
_entry.id   7eb004162da5c9fd0011a1b7478dd848
#
_cell.length_a   1.000
_cell.length_b   1.000
_cell.length_c   1.000
_cell.angle_alpha   90.00
_cell.angle_beta   90.00
_cell.angle_gamma   90.00
#
_symmetry.space_group_name_H-M   'P 1'
#
loop_
_entity.id
_entity.type
_entity.pdbx_description
1 polymer ?
#
loop_
_entity_poly.entity_id
_entity_poly.type
_entity_poly.pdbx_seq_one_letter_code
_entity_poly.pdbx_strand_id
1 'polypeptide(L)'
;MKTKIVYVLASSQEDYFLEQCLISLKFLRKYNPEAYVVLVCDDTTESSLNGNRQDIKLLINELKSIQFERPVNKVERSRLMKVNLRKYVEGDFLYIDCDTIIVNDLSEIDNFTFSIGAVLDGHQPLKSHPMRSYFKKQNQHLNYNFDEVLSYYSGGVMYSKDDESSHDFYAHWYNNYLESLKSGVKLDEPPLAKTNEELGGIICEMNGIWNCQIRFGALYLANAKILHFCSKKNMPVNNLARREFLYKIKERGLDIDEMQWYLENWHRTIPSNLLLSTNIDANFNLSRDYEDARSAYVIVKMQDGIFQPQITTFKELYNHYRNIIIGKFNPMSLAKILFKEKFGYSIENEPINSLNRKLFNLAFFNPVDIWTTLADKLAVRKFVKSKGCADILLTVYKYWDNVGVIDFSSLPNSFVLKCNHDN
;
A
#
# COMPACT_ATOMS: atom_id res chain seq x y z
N MET A 1 -24.70 -3.66 4.03
CA MET A 1 -23.82 -4.76 3.58
C MET A 1 -24.36 -6.05 4.17
N LYS A 2 -24.57 -7.08 3.33
CA LYS A 2 -25.11 -8.41 3.75
C LYS A 2 -23.97 -9.35 4.15
N THR A 3 -22.85 -9.27 3.44
CA THR A 3 -21.63 -10.03 3.69
C THR A 3 -21.08 -9.69 5.08
N LYS A 4 -20.85 -10.70 5.91
CA LYS A 4 -20.29 -10.53 7.26
C LYS A 4 -18.79 -10.21 7.16
N ILE A 5 -18.30 -9.40 8.06
CA ILE A 5 -16.85 -9.18 8.24
C ILE A 5 -16.37 -10.09 9.37
N VAL A 6 -15.33 -10.88 9.09
CA VAL A 6 -14.82 -11.87 10.05
C VAL A 6 -13.38 -11.60 10.40
N TYR A 7 -13.08 -11.56 11.68
CA TYR A 7 -11.74 -11.53 12.23
C TYR A 7 -11.44 -12.82 12.99
N VAL A 8 -10.20 -13.25 12.97
CA VAL A 8 -9.68 -14.36 13.80
C VAL A 8 -8.63 -13.80 14.74
N LEU A 9 -8.78 -14.08 16.02
CA LEU A 9 -7.87 -13.55 17.04
C LEU A 9 -7.44 -14.64 18.04
N ALA A 10 -6.13 -14.86 18.14
CA ALA A 10 -5.49 -15.56 19.26
C ALA A 10 -4.53 -14.60 19.95
N SER A 11 -4.89 -14.09 21.13
CA SER A 11 -4.19 -13.03 21.84
C SER A 11 -4.17 -13.28 23.34
N SER A 12 -3.26 -12.62 24.03
CA SER A 12 -3.15 -12.65 25.50
C SER A 12 -2.74 -11.27 26.03
N GLN A 13 -2.69 -11.11 27.35
CA GLN A 13 -2.21 -9.89 27.98
C GLN A 13 -0.75 -9.54 27.65
N GLU A 14 0.03 -10.50 27.15
CA GLU A 14 1.47 -10.33 26.89
C GLU A 14 1.79 -9.84 25.47
N ASP A 15 0.80 -9.82 24.57
CA ASP A 15 0.98 -9.39 23.18
C ASP A 15 0.14 -8.17 22.81
N TYR A 16 0.14 -7.80 21.54
CA TYR A 16 -0.58 -6.64 21.01
C TYR A 16 -1.51 -6.99 19.83
N PHE A 17 -1.84 -8.27 19.63
CA PHE A 17 -2.69 -8.66 18.50
C PHE A 17 -4.14 -8.16 18.66
N LEU A 18 -4.62 -8.12 19.91
CA LEU A 18 -5.95 -7.54 20.17
C LEU A 18 -5.96 -6.04 19.91
N GLU A 19 -4.92 -5.32 20.30
CA GLU A 19 -4.80 -3.88 20.07
C GLU A 19 -4.74 -3.56 18.56
N GLN A 20 -4.07 -4.41 17.76
CA GLN A 20 -4.12 -4.32 16.29
C GLN A 20 -5.55 -4.53 15.78
N CYS A 21 -6.23 -5.58 16.25
CA CYS A 21 -7.62 -5.86 15.90
C CYS A 21 -8.56 -4.71 16.28
N LEU A 22 -8.40 -4.13 17.47
CA LEU A 22 -9.16 -2.96 17.92
C LEU A 22 -9.02 -1.76 16.97
N ILE A 23 -7.78 -1.48 16.53
CA ILE A 23 -7.50 -0.41 15.57
C ILE A 23 -8.20 -0.72 14.24
N SER A 24 -8.03 -1.94 13.72
CA SER A 24 -8.67 -2.37 12.47
C SER A 24 -10.20 -2.22 12.54
N LEU A 25 -10.81 -2.66 13.62
CA LEU A 25 -12.25 -2.53 13.87
C LEU A 25 -12.70 -1.07 13.99
N LYS A 26 -11.93 -0.20 14.62
CA LYS A 26 -12.25 1.24 14.70
C LYS A 26 -12.27 1.88 13.31
N PHE A 27 -11.33 1.53 12.43
CA PHE A 27 -11.33 1.93 11.04
C PHE A 27 -12.53 1.34 10.28
N LEU A 28 -12.83 0.05 10.48
CA LEU A 28 -14.00 -0.57 9.88
C LEU A 28 -15.29 0.18 10.25
N ARG A 29 -15.50 0.50 11.52
CA ARG A 29 -16.68 1.22 12.01
C ARG A 29 -16.78 2.65 11.46
N LYS A 30 -15.66 3.29 11.16
CA LYS A 30 -15.64 4.61 10.53
C LYS A 30 -16.19 4.57 9.10
N TYR A 31 -15.77 3.61 8.30
CA TYR A 31 -16.12 3.56 6.87
C TYR A 31 -17.32 2.64 6.57
N ASN A 32 -17.60 1.71 7.48
CA ASN A 32 -18.68 0.71 7.35
C ASN A 32 -19.39 0.52 8.69
N PRO A 33 -20.12 1.55 9.20
CA PRO A 33 -20.71 1.53 10.54
C PRO A 33 -21.70 0.38 10.73
N GLU A 34 -22.46 0.01 9.69
CA GLU A 34 -23.52 -1.00 9.72
C GLU A 34 -23.01 -2.42 9.37
N ALA A 35 -21.70 -2.63 9.21
CA ALA A 35 -21.15 -3.95 8.91
C ALA A 35 -21.44 -4.94 10.05
N TYR A 36 -21.94 -6.14 9.72
CA TYR A 36 -22.05 -7.22 10.70
C TYR A 36 -20.69 -7.88 10.93
N VAL A 37 -20.17 -7.77 12.13
CA VAL A 37 -18.81 -8.22 12.47
C VAL A 37 -18.85 -9.43 13.38
N VAL A 38 -18.17 -10.50 12.96
CA VAL A 38 -17.96 -11.72 13.75
C VAL A 38 -16.49 -11.79 14.18
N LEU A 39 -16.23 -11.93 15.45
CA LEU A 39 -14.90 -12.24 15.98
C LEU A 39 -14.84 -13.72 16.38
N VAL A 40 -13.98 -14.48 15.74
CA VAL A 40 -13.66 -15.86 16.14
C VAL A 40 -12.35 -15.83 16.95
N CYS A 41 -12.40 -16.29 18.18
CA CYS A 41 -11.22 -16.32 19.06
C CYS A 41 -11.14 -17.67 19.81
N ASP A 42 -10.02 -17.91 20.47
CA ASP A 42 -9.89 -19.04 21.39
C ASP A 42 -10.34 -18.64 22.82
N ASP A 43 -10.58 -19.64 23.65
CA ASP A 43 -10.96 -19.48 25.06
C ASP A 43 -9.96 -18.68 25.88
N THR A 44 -8.67 -18.80 25.58
CA THR A 44 -7.59 -18.03 26.19
C THR A 44 -7.74 -16.53 25.86
N THR A 45 -8.03 -16.23 24.61
CA THR A 45 -8.29 -14.84 24.17
C THR A 45 -9.54 -14.29 24.83
N GLU A 46 -10.65 -15.04 24.80
CA GLU A 46 -11.91 -14.62 25.45
C GLU A 46 -11.70 -14.31 26.93
N SER A 47 -11.01 -15.19 27.66
CA SER A 47 -10.69 -15.01 29.08
C SER A 47 -9.81 -13.79 29.35
N SER A 48 -9.05 -13.31 28.34
CA SER A 48 -8.20 -12.14 28.43
C SER A 48 -8.92 -10.81 28.18
N LEU A 49 -10.22 -10.84 27.79
CA LEU A 49 -11.02 -9.66 27.47
C LEU A 49 -11.53 -8.96 28.74
N ASN A 50 -10.62 -8.30 29.43
CA ASN A 50 -10.91 -7.49 30.62
C ASN A 50 -10.25 -6.11 30.50
N GLY A 51 -10.65 -5.16 31.38
CA GLY A 51 -10.21 -3.76 31.27
C GLY A 51 -10.51 -3.17 29.89
N ASN A 52 -9.57 -2.40 29.32
CA ASN A 52 -9.72 -1.80 27.99
C ASN A 52 -9.83 -2.84 26.85
N ARG A 53 -9.40 -4.07 27.09
CA ARG A 53 -9.50 -5.14 26.09
C ARG A 53 -10.95 -5.58 25.81
N GLN A 54 -11.86 -5.38 26.76
CA GLN A 54 -13.28 -5.64 26.55
C GLN A 54 -13.97 -4.70 25.57
N ASP A 55 -13.35 -3.55 25.22
CA ASP A 55 -13.89 -2.58 24.25
C ASP A 55 -14.12 -3.21 22.88
N ILE A 56 -13.43 -4.32 22.56
CA ILE A 56 -13.69 -5.07 21.35
C ILE A 56 -15.15 -5.51 21.22
N LYS A 57 -15.81 -5.80 22.35
CA LYS A 57 -17.23 -6.21 22.37
C LYS A 57 -18.18 -5.10 21.92
N LEU A 58 -17.76 -3.84 21.98
CA LEU A 58 -18.52 -2.68 21.47
C LEU A 58 -18.40 -2.52 19.94
N LEU A 59 -17.39 -3.16 19.35
CA LEU A 59 -17.06 -3.02 17.93
C LEU A 59 -17.50 -4.23 17.10
N ILE A 60 -17.94 -5.31 17.71
CA ILE A 60 -18.37 -6.54 17.06
C ILE A 60 -19.85 -6.80 17.31
N ASN A 61 -20.48 -7.62 16.47
CA ASN A 61 -21.87 -8.07 16.63
C ASN A 61 -21.94 -9.46 17.25
N GLU A 62 -20.93 -10.30 16.99
CA GLU A 62 -20.91 -11.70 17.42
C GLU A 62 -19.49 -12.10 17.85
N LEU A 63 -19.39 -12.79 18.99
CA LEU A 63 -18.15 -13.40 19.47
C LEU A 63 -18.33 -14.93 19.46
N LYS A 64 -17.40 -15.63 18.79
CA LYS A 64 -17.34 -17.09 18.79
C LYS A 64 -16.04 -17.55 19.44
N SER A 65 -16.17 -18.25 20.56
CA SER A 65 -15.04 -18.80 21.32
C SER A 65 -14.84 -20.27 20.97
N ILE A 66 -13.64 -20.62 20.58
CA ILE A 66 -13.27 -21.97 20.14
C ILE A 66 -12.36 -22.58 21.20
N GLN A 67 -12.76 -23.75 21.70
CA GLN A 67 -11.96 -24.55 22.61
C GLN A 67 -11.12 -25.56 21.85
N PHE A 68 -9.86 -25.71 22.25
CA PHE A 68 -8.94 -26.69 21.68
C PHE A 68 -8.75 -27.83 22.69
N GLU A 69 -9.05 -29.05 22.27
CA GLU A 69 -8.95 -30.28 23.11
C GLU A 69 -7.51 -30.61 23.53
N ARG A 70 -6.53 -30.11 22.77
CA ARG A 70 -5.09 -30.34 23.04
C ARG A 70 -4.36 -29.01 23.21
N PRO A 71 -3.23 -29.01 23.95
CA PRO A 71 -2.37 -27.84 24.03
C PRO A 71 -1.83 -27.48 22.63
N VAL A 72 -2.14 -26.30 22.16
CA VAL A 72 -1.72 -25.74 20.89
C VAL A 72 -1.14 -24.35 21.13
N ASN A 73 -0.01 -24.02 20.50
CA ASN A 73 0.56 -22.69 20.66
C ASN A 73 -0.33 -21.61 19.98
N LYS A 74 -0.19 -20.37 20.39
CA LYS A 74 -1.00 -19.24 19.95
C LYS A 74 -1.06 -19.08 18.42
N VAL A 75 0.10 -19.17 17.77
CA VAL A 75 0.20 -19.01 16.31
C VAL A 75 -0.57 -20.14 15.58
N GLU A 76 -0.45 -21.34 16.07
CA GLU A 76 -1.15 -22.50 15.52
C GLU A 76 -2.67 -22.40 15.78
N ARG A 77 -3.10 -21.94 16.99
CA ARG A 77 -4.54 -21.71 17.26
C ARG A 77 -5.16 -20.71 16.29
N SER A 78 -4.50 -19.56 16.08
CA SER A 78 -4.97 -18.56 15.14
C SER A 78 -5.17 -19.14 13.73
N ARG A 79 -4.22 -19.93 13.24
CA ARG A 79 -4.32 -20.53 11.92
C ARG A 79 -5.35 -21.65 11.84
N LEU A 80 -5.44 -22.50 12.84
CA LEU A 80 -6.46 -23.54 12.91
C LEU A 80 -7.89 -22.94 12.87
N MET A 81 -8.11 -21.84 13.56
CA MET A 81 -9.38 -21.12 13.48
C MET A 81 -9.62 -20.55 12.08
N LYS A 82 -8.62 -19.93 11.46
CA LYS A 82 -8.69 -19.31 10.14
C LYS A 82 -9.01 -20.34 9.05
N VAL A 83 -8.25 -21.41 8.98
CA VAL A 83 -8.43 -22.44 7.93
C VAL A 83 -9.72 -23.26 8.11
N ASN A 84 -10.46 -23.05 9.19
CA ASN A 84 -11.72 -23.75 9.49
C ASN A 84 -12.90 -22.78 9.67
N LEU A 85 -12.77 -21.55 9.18
CA LEU A 85 -13.75 -20.48 9.39
C LEU A 85 -15.17 -20.87 8.94
N ARG A 86 -15.29 -21.57 7.82
CA ARG A 86 -16.61 -21.97 7.28
C ARG A 86 -17.39 -22.87 8.26
N LYS A 87 -16.71 -23.60 9.15
CA LYS A 87 -17.35 -24.38 10.22
C LYS A 87 -17.97 -23.48 11.30
N TYR A 88 -17.42 -22.28 11.48
CA TYR A 88 -17.82 -21.39 12.58
C TYR A 88 -18.75 -20.28 12.11
N VAL A 89 -18.71 -19.89 10.85
CA VAL A 89 -19.45 -18.74 10.33
C VAL A 89 -20.38 -19.15 9.20
N GLU A 90 -21.67 -18.94 9.40
CA GLU A 90 -22.72 -19.11 8.40
C GLU A 90 -22.91 -17.82 7.59
N GLY A 91 -23.42 -17.93 6.36
CA GLY A 91 -23.61 -16.83 5.43
C GLY A 91 -22.31 -16.42 4.73
N ASP A 92 -22.44 -15.53 3.76
CA ASP A 92 -21.27 -14.98 3.05
C ASP A 92 -20.42 -14.14 3.99
N PHE A 93 -19.09 -14.26 3.86
CA PHE A 93 -18.19 -13.45 4.68
C PHE A 93 -16.92 -13.00 3.95
N LEU A 94 -16.38 -11.87 4.42
CA LEU A 94 -15.03 -11.40 4.15
C LEU A 94 -14.18 -11.57 5.41
N TYR A 95 -13.22 -12.49 5.36
CA TYR A 95 -12.18 -12.60 6.39
C TYR A 95 -11.14 -11.51 6.22
N ILE A 96 -10.70 -10.90 7.32
CA ILE A 96 -9.70 -9.83 7.34
C ILE A 96 -8.71 -10.08 8.48
N ASP A 97 -7.39 -10.07 8.18
CA ASP A 97 -6.34 -10.15 9.19
C ASP A 97 -6.32 -8.90 10.10
N CYS A 98 -5.95 -9.07 11.37
CA CYS A 98 -5.95 -7.98 12.37
C CYS A 98 -4.93 -6.87 12.09
N ASP A 99 -3.91 -7.11 11.29
CA ASP A 99 -2.89 -6.12 10.91
C ASP A 99 -3.25 -5.34 9.63
N THR A 100 -4.53 -5.04 9.48
CA THR A 100 -5.11 -4.25 8.39
C THR A 100 -5.79 -2.98 8.90
N ILE A 101 -6.02 -2.02 8.03
CA ILE A 101 -6.98 -0.94 8.25
C ILE A 101 -7.92 -0.80 7.05
N ILE A 102 -9.19 -0.59 7.35
CA ILE A 102 -10.23 -0.38 6.35
C ILE A 102 -10.33 1.12 6.08
N VAL A 103 -10.15 1.54 4.84
CA VAL A 103 -10.04 2.96 4.48
C VAL A 103 -11.08 3.41 3.45
N ASN A 104 -12.03 2.52 3.12
CA ASN A 104 -13.11 2.83 2.18
C ASN A 104 -14.33 1.94 2.47
N ASP A 105 -15.45 2.23 1.78
CA ASP A 105 -16.65 1.41 1.81
C ASP A 105 -16.42 0.02 1.20
N LEU A 106 -16.93 -1.02 1.88
CA LEU A 106 -16.80 -2.41 1.48
C LEU A 106 -18.09 -2.98 0.86
N SER A 107 -19.18 -2.22 0.74
CA SER A 107 -20.49 -2.72 0.35
C SER A 107 -20.53 -3.38 -1.04
N GLU A 108 -19.61 -3.03 -1.94
CA GLU A 108 -19.43 -3.65 -3.26
C GLU A 108 -19.19 -5.17 -3.18
N ILE A 109 -18.74 -5.69 -2.02
CA ILE A 109 -18.52 -7.12 -1.79
C ILE A 109 -19.80 -7.94 -1.94
N ASP A 110 -20.95 -7.34 -1.67
CA ASP A 110 -22.26 -8.00 -1.82
C ASP A 110 -22.60 -8.36 -3.29
N ASN A 111 -21.84 -7.85 -4.26
CA ASN A 111 -21.97 -8.13 -5.69
C ASN A 111 -21.09 -9.30 -6.15
N PHE A 112 -20.25 -9.86 -5.28
CA PHE A 112 -19.39 -10.98 -5.64
C PHE A 112 -20.22 -12.25 -5.84
N THR A 113 -19.91 -12.98 -6.90
CA THR A 113 -20.68 -14.18 -7.32
C THR A 113 -19.87 -15.47 -7.23
N PHE A 114 -18.56 -15.38 -7.07
CA PHE A 114 -17.67 -16.53 -6.94
C PHE A 114 -17.67 -17.10 -5.52
N SER A 115 -17.34 -18.38 -5.38
CA SER A 115 -17.36 -19.09 -4.09
C SER A 115 -16.24 -18.65 -3.15
N ILE A 116 -15.00 -18.53 -3.67
CA ILE A 116 -13.81 -18.10 -2.92
C ILE A 116 -13.11 -16.99 -3.69
N GLY A 117 -12.72 -15.94 -3.00
CA GLY A 117 -11.92 -14.85 -3.57
C GLY A 117 -10.74 -14.48 -2.70
N ALA A 118 -9.61 -14.19 -3.32
CA ALA A 118 -8.42 -13.68 -2.65
C ALA A 118 -7.56 -12.82 -3.59
N VAL A 119 -6.68 -12.01 -3.04
CA VAL A 119 -5.75 -11.19 -3.80
C VAL A 119 -4.41 -11.93 -3.92
N LEU A 120 -3.76 -11.82 -5.09
CA LEU A 120 -2.41 -12.38 -5.30
C LEU A 120 -1.43 -11.86 -4.24
N ASP A 121 -0.62 -12.74 -3.67
CA ASP A 121 0.47 -12.32 -2.79
C ASP A 121 1.45 -11.47 -3.58
N GLY A 122 1.82 -10.32 -3.00
CA GLY A 122 2.67 -9.35 -3.67
C GLY A 122 2.06 -8.70 -4.93
N HIS A 123 0.77 -8.86 -5.17
CA HIS A 123 0.05 -8.32 -6.34
C HIS A 123 0.61 -8.78 -7.68
N GLN A 124 1.17 -9.98 -7.76
CA GLN A 124 1.82 -10.46 -8.98
C GLN A 124 1.76 -11.98 -9.10
N PRO A 125 1.82 -12.50 -10.35
CA PRO A 125 1.91 -13.93 -10.59
C PRO A 125 3.13 -14.55 -9.91
N LEU A 126 3.00 -15.80 -9.44
CA LEU A 126 4.08 -16.51 -8.72
C LEU A 126 5.40 -16.56 -9.51
N LYS A 127 5.34 -16.67 -10.84
CA LYS A 127 6.53 -16.72 -11.70
C LYS A 127 7.44 -15.51 -11.54
N SER A 128 6.87 -14.32 -11.36
CA SER A 128 7.60 -13.05 -11.19
C SER A 128 7.74 -12.63 -9.72
N HIS A 129 7.19 -13.40 -8.79
CA HIS A 129 7.17 -13.03 -7.38
C HIS A 129 8.58 -13.00 -6.76
N PRO A 130 9.00 -11.93 -6.08
CA PRO A 130 10.35 -11.81 -5.52
C PRO A 130 10.65 -12.85 -4.43
N MET A 131 9.61 -13.39 -3.78
CA MET A 131 9.73 -14.43 -2.77
C MET A 131 9.49 -15.85 -3.28
N ARG A 132 9.42 -16.07 -4.61
CA ARG A 132 9.12 -17.37 -5.20
C ARG A 132 10.02 -18.50 -4.65
N SER A 133 11.31 -18.23 -4.53
CA SER A 133 12.26 -19.22 -3.98
C SER A 133 11.97 -19.58 -2.52
N TYR A 134 11.54 -18.60 -1.73
CA TYR A 134 11.11 -18.85 -0.34
C TYR A 134 9.82 -19.68 -0.30
N PHE A 135 8.82 -19.33 -1.11
CA PHE A 135 7.58 -20.12 -1.20
C PHE A 135 7.84 -21.54 -1.68
N LYS A 136 8.71 -21.72 -2.69
CA LYS A 136 9.11 -23.06 -3.15
C LYS A 136 9.68 -23.88 -1.99
N LYS A 137 10.56 -23.30 -1.16
CA LYS A 137 11.12 -23.96 0.01
C LYS A 137 10.06 -24.34 1.05
N GLN A 138 9.06 -23.48 1.28
CA GLN A 138 7.97 -23.78 2.23
C GLN A 138 7.04 -24.88 1.72
N ASN A 139 6.87 -25.00 0.40
CA ASN A 139 5.97 -25.94 -0.24
C ASN A 139 6.64 -27.31 -0.58
N GLN A 140 7.97 -27.42 -0.50
CA GLN A 140 8.70 -28.64 -0.91
C GLN A 140 8.33 -29.91 -0.14
N HIS A 141 7.74 -29.78 1.04
CA HIS A 141 7.31 -30.90 1.89
C HIS A 141 5.82 -31.24 1.73
N LEU A 142 5.09 -30.48 0.92
CA LEU A 142 3.70 -30.75 0.59
C LEU A 142 3.64 -31.53 -0.71
N ASN A 143 2.83 -32.57 -0.73
CA ASN A 143 2.77 -33.50 -1.87
C ASN A 143 1.93 -32.90 -3.01
N TYR A 144 2.48 -31.91 -3.76
CA TYR A 144 1.92 -31.34 -4.99
C TYR A 144 3.00 -30.66 -5.83
N ASN A 145 2.74 -30.38 -7.12
CA ASN A 145 3.72 -29.77 -8.01
C ASN A 145 3.69 -28.24 -7.91
N PHE A 146 4.45 -27.67 -7.00
CA PHE A 146 4.56 -26.23 -6.82
C PHE A 146 5.07 -25.48 -8.07
N ASP A 147 5.86 -26.13 -8.92
CA ASP A 147 6.41 -25.45 -10.10
C ASP A 147 5.36 -25.17 -11.18
N GLU A 148 4.21 -25.83 -11.14
CA GLU A 148 3.04 -25.60 -12.00
C GLU A 148 2.09 -24.54 -11.47
N VAL A 149 2.24 -24.13 -10.21
CA VAL A 149 1.39 -23.09 -9.61
C VAL A 149 1.59 -21.77 -10.32
N LEU A 150 0.51 -21.21 -10.86
CA LEU A 150 0.51 -19.92 -11.56
C LEU A 150 0.24 -18.75 -10.60
N SER A 151 -0.71 -18.95 -9.68
CA SER A 151 -1.21 -17.93 -8.78
C SER A 151 -0.99 -18.34 -7.33
N TYR A 152 -0.31 -17.50 -6.56
CA TYR A 152 -0.12 -17.65 -5.14
C TYR A 152 -0.88 -16.56 -4.40
N TYR A 153 -1.86 -16.93 -3.61
CA TYR A 153 -2.76 -15.98 -2.98
C TYR A 153 -2.37 -15.64 -1.54
N SER A 154 -2.61 -14.39 -1.16
CA SER A 154 -2.49 -13.97 0.23
C SER A 154 -3.72 -14.41 1.03
N GLY A 155 -3.49 -15.11 2.13
CA GLY A 155 -4.55 -15.50 3.04
C GLY A 155 -5.10 -14.37 3.93
N GLY A 156 -4.52 -13.15 3.87
CA GLY A 156 -4.84 -12.07 4.82
C GLY A 156 -6.18 -11.38 4.62
N VAL A 157 -6.76 -11.46 3.42
CA VAL A 157 -8.12 -11.03 3.11
C VAL A 157 -8.73 -12.03 2.13
N MET A 158 -9.82 -12.68 2.53
CA MET A 158 -10.47 -13.71 1.75
C MET A 158 -11.99 -13.60 1.79
N TYR A 159 -12.61 -13.51 0.62
CA TYR A 159 -14.05 -13.65 0.49
C TYR A 159 -14.46 -15.12 0.42
N SER A 160 -15.57 -15.45 1.06
CA SER A 160 -16.16 -16.78 1.01
C SER A 160 -17.68 -16.66 0.95
N LYS A 161 -18.26 -17.18 -0.14
CA LYS A 161 -19.68 -17.35 -0.27
C LYS A 161 -20.14 -18.56 0.55
N ASP A 162 -21.38 -18.57 1.00
CA ASP A 162 -21.97 -19.73 1.70
C ASP A 162 -22.57 -20.70 0.68
N ASP A 163 -21.73 -21.50 0.06
CA ASP A 163 -22.11 -22.52 -0.92
C ASP A 163 -21.27 -23.79 -0.75
N GLU A 164 -21.69 -24.89 -1.41
CA GLU A 164 -21.04 -26.19 -1.32
C GLU A 164 -19.56 -26.14 -1.66
N SER A 165 -19.19 -25.39 -2.70
CA SER A 165 -17.79 -25.25 -3.13
C SER A 165 -16.91 -24.59 -2.07
N SER A 166 -17.43 -23.62 -1.35
CA SER A 166 -16.67 -22.97 -0.27
C SER A 166 -16.56 -23.87 0.97
N HIS A 167 -17.57 -24.64 1.29
CA HIS A 167 -17.50 -25.64 2.37
C HIS A 167 -16.46 -26.71 2.06
N ASP A 168 -16.44 -27.22 0.84
CA ASP A 168 -15.45 -28.19 0.38
C ASP A 168 -14.03 -27.61 0.39
N PHE A 169 -13.87 -26.40 -0.09
CA PHE A 169 -12.59 -25.66 -0.05
C PHE A 169 -12.02 -25.57 1.37
N TYR A 170 -12.83 -25.13 2.35
CA TYR A 170 -12.35 -24.99 3.72
C TYR A 170 -12.06 -26.35 4.37
N ALA A 171 -12.81 -27.39 4.04
CA ALA A 171 -12.52 -28.76 4.51
C ALA A 171 -11.18 -29.25 3.98
N HIS A 172 -10.87 -29.05 2.69
CA HIS A 172 -9.58 -29.38 2.09
C HIS A 172 -8.44 -28.54 2.67
N TRP A 173 -8.64 -27.21 2.81
CA TRP A 173 -7.62 -26.32 3.38
C TRP A 173 -7.26 -26.70 4.82
N TYR A 174 -8.27 -27.03 5.64
CA TYR A 174 -8.04 -27.49 7.00
C TYR A 174 -7.22 -28.80 7.03
N ASN A 175 -7.57 -29.79 6.20
CA ASN A 175 -6.84 -31.05 6.12
C ASN A 175 -5.41 -30.87 5.63
N ASN A 176 -5.20 -30.07 4.58
CA ASN A 176 -3.90 -29.74 4.05
C ASN A 176 -3.03 -28.96 5.06
N TYR A 177 -3.66 -28.11 5.89
CA TYR A 177 -2.96 -27.42 6.97
C TYR A 177 -2.51 -28.40 8.07
N LEU A 178 -3.34 -29.37 8.47
CA LEU A 178 -2.95 -30.42 9.42
C LEU A 178 -1.79 -31.27 8.89
N GLU A 179 -1.77 -31.56 7.60
CA GLU A 179 -0.65 -32.28 6.93
C GLU A 179 0.63 -31.43 6.96
N SER A 180 0.49 -30.14 6.63
CA SER A 180 1.57 -29.15 6.66
C SER A 180 2.24 -29.06 8.04
N LEU A 181 1.45 -29.07 9.10
CA LEU A 181 1.97 -29.08 10.48
C LEU A 181 2.81 -30.30 10.79
N LYS A 182 2.44 -31.51 10.29
CA LYS A 182 3.23 -32.74 10.46
C LYS A 182 4.58 -32.62 9.76
N SER A 183 4.67 -31.87 8.68
CA SER A 183 5.90 -31.60 7.94
C SER A 183 6.69 -30.40 8.49
N GLY A 184 6.26 -29.81 9.63
CA GLY A 184 6.92 -28.68 10.27
C GLY A 184 6.61 -27.31 9.63
N VAL A 185 5.78 -27.24 8.60
CA VAL A 185 5.34 -25.99 7.96
C VAL A 185 4.15 -25.43 8.75
N LYS A 186 4.33 -24.27 9.35
CA LYS A 186 3.34 -23.62 10.22
C LYS A 186 2.57 -22.48 9.54
N LEU A 187 2.94 -22.12 8.31
CA LEU A 187 2.26 -21.09 7.54
C LEU A 187 0.98 -21.65 6.94
N ASP A 188 -0.02 -20.80 6.78
CA ASP A 188 -1.34 -21.15 6.20
C ASP A 188 -1.38 -20.98 4.68
N GLU A 189 -0.48 -20.18 4.09
CA GLU A 189 -0.42 -19.95 2.64
C GLU A 189 0.06 -21.18 1.84
N PRO A 190 1.08 -21.98 2.27
CA PRO A 190 1.43 -23.17 1.52
C PRO A 190 0.29 -24.19 1.37
N PRO A 191 -0.44 -24.58 2.42
CA PRO A 191 -1.61 -25.45 2.26
C PRO A 191 -2.76 -24.76 1.52
N LEU A 192 -2.89 -23.41 1.55
CA LEU A 192 -3.83 -22.68 0.72
C LEU A 192 -3.55 -22.88 -0.77
N ALA A 193 -2.29 -22.72 -1.18
CA ALA A 193 -1.87 -22.94 -2.56
C ALA A 193 -2.12 -24.39 -3.01
N LYS A 194 -1.74 -25.36 -2.18
CA LYS A 194 -2.02 -26.78 -2.45
C LYS A 194 -3.52 -27.03 -2.63
N THR A 195 -4.36 -26.50 -1.74
CA THR A 195 -5.82 -26.66 -1.80
C THR A 195 -6.39 -26.08 -3.09
N ASN A 196 -5.92 -24.90 -3.49
CA ASN A 196 -6.37 -24.27 -4.73
C ASN A 196 -6.03 -25.14 -5.96
N GLU A 197 -4.84 -25.70 -6.01
CA GLU A 197 -4.42 -26.61 -7.10
C GLU A 197 -5.24 -27.91 -7.11
N GLU A 198 -5.46 -28.54 -5.95
CA GLU A 198 -6.23 -29.78 -5.84
C GLU A 198 -7.69 -29.61 -6.27
N LEU A 199 -8.26 -28.41 -6.08
CA LEU A 199 -9.62 -28.08 -6.45
C LEU A 199 -9.71 -27.38 -7.84
N GLY A 200 -8.66 -27.48 -8.66
CA GLY A 200 -8.66 -26.99 -10.04
C GLY A 200 -8.64 -25.46 -10.18
N GLY A 201 -8.13 -24.73 -9.19
CA GLY A 201 -8.02 -23.26 -9.26
C GLY A 201 -9.32 -22.55 -8.89
N ILE A 202 -9.97 -22.97 -7.81
CA ILE A 202 -11.28 -22.43 -7.37
C ILE A 202 -11.22 -20.97 -6.90
N ILE A 203 -10.04 -20.49 -6.45
CA ILE A 203 -9.92 -19.12 -5.94
C ILE A 203 -9.99 -18.14 -7.10
N CYS A 204 -11.01 -17.29 -7.09
CA CYS A 204 -11.13 -16.15 -7.98
C CYS A 204 -10.21 -15.02 -7.53
N GLU A 205 -9.43 -14.46 -8.45
CA GLU A 205 -8.56 -13.33 -8.18
C GLU A 205 -9.38 -12.06 -7.92
N MET A 206 -9.22 -11.50 -6.72
CA MET A 206 -9.78 -10.21 -6.34
C MET A 206 -8.81 -9.09 -6.71
N ASN A 207 -9.35 -7.92 -7.07
CA ASN A 207 -8.55 -6.73 -7.32
C ASN A 207 -7.72 -6.36 -6.07
N GLY A 208 -6.47 -5.94 -6.26
CA GLY A 208 -5.54 -5.59 -5.18
C GLY A 208 -6.01 -4.51 -4.22
N ILE A 209 -7.05 -3.71 -4.56
CA ILE A 209 -7.67 -2.74 -3.65
C ILE A 209 -8.28 -3.39 -2.40
N TRP A 210 -8.70 -4.67 -2.51
CA TRP A 210 -9.28 -5.44 -1.40
C TRP A 210 -8.25 -5.94 -0.39
N ASN A 211 -6.99 -6.01 -0.79
CA ASN A 211 -5.87 -6.39 0.07
C ASN A 211 -4.61 -5.67 -0.42
N CYS A 212 -4.57 -4.35 -0.25
CA CYS A 212 -3.41 -3.55 -0.64
C CYS A 212 -2.23 -3.83 0.31
N GLN A 213 -1.38 -4.75 -0.10
CA GLN A 213 -0.23 -5.24 0.66
C GLN A 213 0.92 -4.23 0.54
N ILE A 214 0.96 -3.24 1.41
CA ILE A 214 1.91 -2.11 1.37
C ILE A 214 3.38 -2.57 1.35
N ARG A 215 3.67 -3.74 1.91
CA ARG A 215 5.01 -4.34 1.90
C ARG A 215 5.57 -4.52 0.48
N PHE A 216 4.72 -4.77 -0.49
CA PHE A 216 5.10 -5.04 -1.88
C PHE A 216 4.94 -3.83 -2.80
N GLY A 217 4.60 -2.68 -2.24
CA GLY A 217 4.44 -1.45 -2.98
C GLY A 217 3.07 -0.80 -2.74
N ALA A 218 2.79 0.25 -3.49
CA ALA A 218 1.60 1.04 -3.27
C ALA A 218 0.73 1.16 -4.54
N LEU A 219 0.81 0.15 -5.41
CA LEU A 219 0.07 0.13 -6.68
C LEU A 219 -1.43 0.42 -6.50
N TYR A 220 -2.03 -0.19 -5.48
CA TYR A 220 -3.47 -0.07 -5.22
C TYR A 220 -3.83 0.97 -4.16
N LEU A 221 -2.83 1.69 -3.62
CA LEU A 221 -3.02 2.57 -2.46
C LEU A 221 -4.03 3.69 -2.71
N ALA A 222 -4.05 4.27 -3.92
CA ALA A 222 -4.95 5.38 -4.27
C ALA A 222 -6.45 5.03 -4.12
N ASN A 223 -6.80 3.78 -4.43
CA ASN A 223 -8.18 3.29 -4.40
C ASN A 223 -8.40 2.17 -3.38
N ALA A 224 -7.47 1.97 -2.47
CA ALA A 224 -7.52 0.88 -1.50
C ALA A 224 -8.83 0.90 -0.70
N LYS A 225 -9.38 -0.28 -0.50
CA LYS A 225 -10.46 -0.54 0.45
C LYS A 225 -9.88 -1.04 1.78
N ILE A 226 -8.88 -1.92 1.70
CA ILE A 226 -8.19 -2.52 2.84
C ILE A 226 -6.69 -2.39 2.63
N LEU A 227 -6.00 -1.74 3.57
CA LEU A 227 -4.55 -1.71 3.62
C LEU A 227 -4.04 -2.81 4.54
N HIS A 228 -3.16 -3.65 4.02
CA HIS A 228 -2.56 -4.74 4.78
C HIS A 228 -1.07 -4.46 5.02
N PHE A 229 -0.69 -4.38 6.27
CA PHE A 229 0.66 -4.01 6.66
C PHE A 229 1.61 -5.20 6.75
N CYS A 230 1.09 -6.44 6.81
CA CYS A 230 1.89 -7.66 6.92
C CYS A 230 2.93 -7.53 8.04
N SER A 231 2.49 -7.20 9.24
CA SER A 231 3.32 -6.77 10.38
C SER A 231 4.53 -7.64 10.65
N LYS A 232 5.71 -7.20 10.20
CA LYS A 232 7.01 -7.78 10.61
C LYS A 232 7.84 -6.74 11.34
N LYS A 233 8.67 -7.21 12.30
CA LYS A 233 9.51 -6.40 13.20
C LYS A 233 10.37 -5.32 12.52
N ASN A 234 10.58 -5.40 11.21
CA ASN A 234 11.49 -4.55 10.44
C ASN A 234 10.79 -3.62 9.44
N MET A 235 9.48 -3.45 9.53
CA MET A 235 8.77 -2.49 8.67
C MET A 235 8.70 -1.14 9.36
N PRO A 236 9.42 -0.10 8.90
CA PRO A 236 9.61 1.15 9.64
C PRO A 236 8.40 2.08 9.71
N VAL A 237 7.26 1.72 9.12
CA VAL A 237 6.20 2.70 8.83
C VAL A 237 4.80 2.24 9.20
N ASN A 238 4.69 1.45 10.24
CA ASN A 238 3.40 0.88 10.55
C ASN A 238 2.96 1.25 11.97
N ASN A 239 1.94 2.09 12.10
CA ASN A 239 1.36 2.38 13.41
C ASN A 239 0.81 1.10 14.06
N LEU A 240 0.34 0.12 13.28
CA LEU A 240 -0.06 -1.19 13.78
C LEU A 240 1.10 -2.04 14.36
N ALA A 241 2.34 -1.72 14.02
CA ALA A 241 3.54 -2.35 14.58
C ALA A 241 4.31 -1.47 15.58
N ARG A 242 3.94 -0.21 15.75
CA ARG A 242 4.59 0.71 16.70
C ARG A 242 4.20 0.35 18.10
N ARG A 243 5.11 -0.32 18.82
CA ARG A 243 4.88 -0.78 20.18
C ARG A 243 4.39 0.33 21.12
N GLU A 244 4.91 1.53 21.01
CA GLU A 244 4.50 2.68 21.83
C GLU A 244 3.02 3.04 21.60
N PHE A 245 2.55 3.01 20.36
CA PHE A 245 1.16 3.29 20.04
C PHE A 245 0.25 2.16 20.52
N LEU A 246 0.61 0.90 20.25
CA LEU A 246 -0.13 -0.26 20.72
C LEU A 246 -0.18 -0.34 22.26
N TYR A 247 0.91 0.02 22.92
CA TYR A 247 0.95 0.13 24.38
C TYR A 247 -0.03 1.19 24.90
N LYS A 248 -0.10 2.37 24.27
CA LYS A 248 -1.08 3.40 24.64
C LYS A 248 -2.53 2.92 24.48
N ILE A 249 -2.84 2.24 23.36
CA ILE A 249 -4.16 1.63 23.15
C ILE A 249 -4.47 0.62 24.28
N LYS A 250 -3.51 -0.22 24.61
CA LYS A 250 -3.66 -1.21 25.68
C LYS A 250 -3.95 -0.59 27.04
N GLU A 251 -3.22 0.46 27.43
CA GLU A 251 -3.33 1.11 28.73
C GLU A 251 -4.52 2.07 28.85
N ARG A 252 -4.90 2.73 27.75
CA ARG A 252 -5.86 3.84 27.78
C ARG A 252 -7.13 3.60 26.96
N GLY A 253 -7.19 2.49 26.20
CA GLY A 253 -8.28 2.20 25.26
C GLY A 253 -8.15 2.97 23.94
N LEU A 254 -9.25 2.94 23.16
CA LEU A 254 -9.28 3.53 21.81
C LEU A 254 -9.58 5.06 21.81
N ASP A 255 -10.11 5.60 22.89
CA ASP A 255 -10.52 7.02 22.95
C ASP A 255 -9.36 7.92 23.37
N ILE A 256 -8.30 7.91 22.59
CA ILE A 256 -7.12 8.76 22.75
C ILE A 256 -6.92 9.64 21.50
N ASP A 257 -6.35 10.83 21.70
CA ASP A 257 -6.13 11.81 20.62
C ASP A 257 -5.30 11.23 19.46
N GLU A 258 -4.31 10.40 19.79
CA GLU A 258 -3.47 9.75 18.77
C GLU A 258 -4.26 8.77 17.89
N MET A 259 -5.28 8.09 18.44
CA MET A 259 -6.14 7.22 17.65
C MET A 259 -7.08 8.03 16.75
N GLN A 260 -7.66 9.10 17.27
CA GLN A 260 -8.49 10.01 16.49
C GLN A 260 -7.68 10.66 15.36
N TRP A 261 -6.48 11.13 15.67
CA TRP A 261 -5.58 11.66 14.67
C TRP A 261 -5.24 10.61 13.60
N TYR A 262 -4.98 9.35 13.99
CA TYR A 262 -4.67 8.28 13.05
C TYR A 262 -5.85 7.96 12.14
N LEU A 263 -7.06 7.91 12.66
CA LEU A 263 -8.28 7.72 11.86
C LEU A 263 -8.46 8.78 10.77
N GLU A 264 -8.07 10.01 11.06
CA GLU A 264 -8.22 11.14 10.13
C GLU A 264 -7.03 11.27 9.17
N ASN A 265 -5.83 10.91 9.63
CA ASN A 265 -4.57 11.20 8.98
C ASN A 265 -3.75 9.94 8.64
N TRP A 266 -4.38 8.75 8.54
CA TRP A 266 -3.67 7.49 8.28
C TRP A 266 -2.75 7.57 7.04
N HIS A 267 -3.17 8.28 6.00
CA HIS A 267 -2.41 8.51 4.77
C HIS A 267 -1.06 9.19 5.02
N ARG A 268 -0.96 10.05 6.06
CA ARG A 268 0.28 10.72 6.46
C ARG A 268 1.25 9.79 7.19
N THR A 269 0.79 8.63 7.64
CA THR A 269 1.65 7.63 8.29
C THR A 269 2.36 6.72 7.29
N ILE A 270 1.93 6.76 6.03
CA ILE A 270 2.59 6.05 4.94
C ILE A 270 3.70 6.95 4.43
N PRO A 271 4.94 6.44 4.22
CA PRO A 271 6.05 7.26 3.80
C PRO A 271 5.70 8.04 2.54
N SER A 272 5.94 9.35 2.56
CA SER A 272 5.82 10.21 1.39
C SER A 272 6.89 9.95 0.32
N ASN A 273 7.84 9.07 0.64
CA ASN A 273 8.83 8.60 -0.32
C ASN A 273 8.14 7.74 -1.38
N LEU A 274 8.71 7.77 -2.57
CA LEU A 274 8.37 6.87 -3.67
C LEU A 274 8.24 5.42 -3.17
N LEU A 275 7.02 4.94 -3.09
CA LEU A 275 6.75 3.53 -2.87
C LEU A 275 6.79 2.87 -4.25
N LEU A 276 7.84 2.09 -4.49
CA LEU A 276 8.04 1.38 -5.74
C LEU A 276 7.22 0.09 -5.71
N SER A 277 6.32 -0.03 -6.67
CA SER A 277 5.76 -1.32 -7.05
C SER A 277 6.40 -1.80 -8.35
N THR A 278 6.84 -3.04 -8.37
CA THR A 278 7.57 -3.62 -9.51
C THR A 278 6.67 -4.28 -10.54
N ASN A 279 5.36 -4.33 -10.32
CA ASN A 279 4.43 -4.92 -11.27
C ASN A 279 3.21 -4.06 -11.48
N ILE A 280 2.92 -3.87 -12.75
CA ILE A 280 1.68 -3.31 -13.23
C ILE A 280 0.78 -4.50 -13.52
N ASP A 281 -0.31 -4.62 -12.80
CA ASP A 281 -1.36 -5.56 -13.11
C ASP A 281 -1.93 -5.21 -14.52
N ALA A 282 -2.19 -6.21 -15.32
CA ALA A 282 -2.81 -6.07 -16.64
C ALA A 282 -4.17 -5.36 -16.62
N ASN A 283 -4.80 -5.23 -15.44
CA ASN A 283 -6.02 -4.46 -15.23
C ASN A 283 -5.81 -2.94 -15.09
N PHE A 284 -4.58 -2.47 -14.91
CA PHE A 284 -4.28 -1.09 -15.18
C PHE A 284 -4.38 -0.94 -16.73
N ASN A 285 -5.42 -0.22 -17.19
CA ASN A 285 -5.55 0.19 -18.58
C ASN A 285 -4.38 1.11 -18.96
N LEU A 286 -3.21 0.51 -19.14
CA LEU A 286 -2.08 1.15 -19.76
C LEU A 286 -2.45 1.31 -21.23
N SER A 287 -2.41 2.55 -21.69
CA SER A 287 -2.45 2.82 -23.13
C SER A 287 -1.43 1.91 -23.82
N ARG A 288 -1.73 1.46 -25.04
CA ARG A 288 -0.89 0.56 -25.86
C ARG A 288 0.57 0.99 -26.04
N ASP A 289 0.93 2.18 -25.59
CA ASP A 289 2.28 2.75 -25.66
C ASP A 289 3.28 2.13 -24.65
N TYR A 290 2.82 1.28 -23.73
CA TYR A 290 3.68 0.53 -22.80
C TYR A 290 3.68 -0.96 -23.14
N GLU A 291 4.13 -1.30 -24.35
CA GLU A 291 4.31 -2.71 -24.75
C GLU A 291 5.29 -3.48 -23.85
N ASP A 292 6.14 -2.77 -23.10
CA ASP A 292 7.05 -3.32 -22.09
C ASP A 292 6.54 -3.14 -20.64
N ALA A 293 5.27 -3.39 -20.40
CA ALA A 293 4.70 -3.34 -19.03
C ALA A 293 5.46 -4.20 -17.99
N ARG A 294 6.26 -5.16 -18.45
CA ARG A 294 7.13 -6.00 -17.60
C ARG A 294 8.30 -5.25 -16.98
N SER A 295 8.68 -4.10 -17.50
CA SER A 295 9.78 -3.26 -17.01
C SER A 295 9.31 -1.92 -16.40
N ALA A 296 8.00 -1.70 -16.30
CA ALA A 296 7.48 -0.48 -15.74
C ALA A 296 7.35 -0.58 -14.20
N TYR A 297 7.59 0.54 -13.54
CA TYR A 297 7.44 0.69 -12.10
C TYR A 297 6.33 1.68 -11.82
N VAL A 298 5.51 1.39 -10.79
CA VAL A 298 4.56 2.36 -10.30
C VAL A 298 5.17 3.12 -9.14
N ILE A 299 5.30 4.39 -9.32
CA ILE A 299 5.72 5.33 -8.29
C ILE A 299 4.46 5.98 -7.74
N VAL A 300 4.24 5.82 -6.45
CA VAL A 300 3.11 6.48 -5.79
C VAL A 300 3.63 7.72 -5.07
N LYS A 301 3.11 8.85 -5.45
CA LYS A 301 3.37 10.12 -4.79
C LYS A 301 2.15 10.54 -4.00
N MET A 302 2.36 11.08 -2.81
CA MET A 302 1.31 11.76 -2.09
C MET A 302 1.27 13.21 -2.56
N GLN A 303 0.17 13.59 -3.19
CA GLN A 303 -0.09 14.96 -3.63
C GLN A 303 -1.40 15.41 -2.99
N ASP A 304 -1.34 16.49 -2.22
CA ASP A 304 -2.50 17.07 -1.53
C ASP A 304 -3.30 16.10 -0.64
N GLY A 305 -2.59 15.16 0.00
CA GLY A 305 -3.20 14.12 0.84
C GLY A 305 -3.81 12.94 0.07
N ILE A 306 -3.69 12.91 -1.26
CA ILE A 306 -4.17 11.84 -2.13
C ILE A 306 -2.98 11.10 -2.73
N PHE A 307 -3.01 9.77 -2.68
CA PHE A 307 -2.01 8.95 -3.32
C PHE A 307 -2.33 8.83 -4.81
N GLN A 308 -1.39 9.30 -5.64
CA GLN A 308 -1.50 9.20 -7.09
C GLN A 308 -0.40 8.27 -7.63
N PRO A 309 -0.77 7.14 -8.26
CA PRO A 309 0.20 6.29 -8.93
C PRO A 309 0.73 6.98 -10.19
N GLN A 310 2.04 7.01 -10.34
CA GLN A 310 2.72 7.41 -11.58
C GLN A 310 3.45 6.21 -12.14
N ILE A 311 3.14 5.84 -13.36
CA ILE A 311 3.83 4.76 -14.05
C ILE A 311 5.11 5.31 -14.64
N THR A 312 6.22 4.63 -14.41
CA THR A 312 7.52 5.00 -14.96
C THR A 312 8.28 3.77 -15.44
N THR A 313 9.08 3.93 -16.44
CA THR A 313 9.97 2.87 -16.93
C THR A 313 11.23 2.78 -16.07
N PHE A 314 11.90 1.63 -16.11
CA PHE A 314 13.21 1.46 -15.45
C PHE A 314 14.20 2.52 -15.92
N LYS A 315 14.19 2.87 -17.20
CA LYS A 315 15.06 3.91 -17.78
C LYS A 315 14.80 5.28 -17.15
N GLU A 316 13.55 5.68 -16.99
CA GLU A 316 13.18 6.96 -16.36
C GLU A 316 13.58 6.99 -14.90
N LEU A 317 13.31 5.89 -14.18
CA LEU A 317 13.70 5.74 -12.77
C LEU A 317 15.23 5.81 -12.61
N TYR A 318 15.97 5.07 -13.43
CA TYR A 318 17.44 5.13 -13.45
C TYR A 318 17.93 6.55 -13.73
N ASN A 319 17.39 7.22 -14.74
CA ASN A 319 17.75 8.59 -15.07
C ASN A 319 17.44 9.55 -13.94
N HIS A 320 16.30 9.39 -13.25
CA HIS A 320 15.94 10.21 -12.11
C HIS A 320 16.99 10.12 -10.98
N TYR A 321 17.31 8.91 -10.52
CA TYR A 321 18.31 8.72 -9.46
C TYR A 321 19.74 9.07 -9.91
N ARG A 322 20.11 8.73 -11.13
CA ARG A 322 21.38 9.16 -11.74
C ARG A 322 21.50 10.68 -11.68
N ASN A 323 20.46 11.40 -12.09
CA ASN A 323 20.48 12.87 -12.13
C ASN A 323 20.58 13.46 -10.72
N ILE A 324 19.90 12.91 -9.73
CA ILE A 324 20.03 13.34 -8.34
C ILE A 324 21.46 13.14 -7.83
N ILE A 325 22.04 11.95 -8.04
CA ILE A 325 23.38 11.61 -7.54
C ILE A 325 24.44 12.46 -8.25
N ILE A 326 24.44 12.46 -9.58
CA ILE A 326 25.43 13.22 -10.35
C ILE A 326 25.26 14.72 -10.10
N GLY A 327 24.02 15.22 -10.06
CA GLY A 327 23.75 16.65 -9.80
C GLY A 327 24.26 17.13 -8.45
N LYS A 328 24.19 16.25 -7.43
CA LYS A 328 24.69 16.56 -6.09
C LYS A 328 26.22 16.62 -6.03
N PHE A 329 26.92 15.72 -6.72
CA PHE A 329 28.39 15.59 -6.62
C PHE A 329 29.13 16.25 -7.75
N ASN A 330 28.55 16.33 -8.95
CA ASN A 330 29.18 16.93 -10.14
C ASN A 330 28.12 17.53 -11.10
N PRO A 331 27.56 18.69 -10.77
CA PRO A 331 26.50 19.32 -11.56
C PRO A 331 26.94 19.65 -13.00
N MET A 332 28.20 19.94 -13.24
CA MET A 332 28.75 20.18 -14.59
C MET A 332 28.67 18.90 -15.45
N SER A 333 29.05 17.76 -14.89
CA SER A 333 28.95 16.48 -15.59
C SER A 333 27.50 16.14 -15.91
N LEU A 334 26.57 16.39 -14.97
CA LEU A 334 25.14 16.21 -15.24
C LEU A 334 24.67 17.09 -16.40
N ALA A 335 25.02 18.37 -16.39
CA ALA A 335 24.64 19.30 -17.47
C ALA A 335 25.15 18.84 -18.85
N LYS A 336 26.36 18.31 -18.91
CA LYS A 336 26.92 17.72 -20.15
C LYS A 336 26.13 16.49 -20.63
N ILE A 337 25.77 15.59 -19.70
CA ILE A 337 24.97 14.40 -19.98
C ILE A 337 23.61 14.81 -20.53
N LEU A 338 22.89 15.69 -19.81
CA LEU A 338 21.56 16.15 -20.21
C LEU A 338 21.57 16.89 -21.55
N PHE A 339 22.61 17.70 -21.80
CA PHE A 339 22.78 18.34 -23.07
C PHE A 339 22.92 17.31 -24.21
N LYS A 340 23.79 16.32 -24.03
CA LYS A 340 24.00 15.26 -25.02
C LYS A 340 22.75 14.42 -25.26
N GLU A 341 22.00 14.12 -24.21
CA GLU A 341 20.71 13.40 -24.34
C GLU A 341 19.67 14.20 -25.12
N LYS A 342 19.63 15.52 -24.92
CA LYS A 342 18.65 16.40 -25.57
C LYS A 342 19.01 16.71 -27.02
N PHE A 343 20.28 16.94 -27.34
CA PHE A 343 20.73 17.43 -28.64
C PHE A 343 21.43 16.38 -29.49
N GLY A 344 21.75 15.20 -28.93
CA GLY A 344 22.42 14.10 -29.65
C GLY A 344 23.93 14.25 -29.80
N TYR A 345 24.53 15.35 -29.35
CA TYR A 345 25.97 15.63 -29.41
C TYR A 345 26.48 16.32 -28.16
N SER A 346 27.80 16.33 -27.94
CA SER A 346 28.40 16.92 -26.76
C SER A 346 28.42 18.45 -26.81
N ILE A 347 28.25 19.11 -25.66
CA ILE A 347 28.33 20.58 -25.54
C ILE A 347 29.72 21.12 -25.97
N GLU A 348 30.76 20.29 -25.90
CA GLU A 348 32.11 20.64 -26.37
C GLU A 348 32.16 20.85 -27.88
N ASN A 349 31.24 20.22 -28.62
CA ASN A 349 31.11 20.34 -30.07
C ASN A 349 30.31 21.57 -30.52
N GLU A 350 29.68 22.27 -29.58
CA GLU A 350 29.02 23.54 -29.87
C GLU A 350 29.99 24.63 -30.25
N PRO A 351 29.68 25.47 -31.25
CA PRO A 351 30.48 26.66 -31.58
C PRO A 351 30.63 27.54 -30.33
N ILE A 352 31.80 28.07 -30.14
CA ILE A 352 32.16 28.87 -28.95
C ILE A 352 31.27 30.11 -28.77
N ASN A 353 30.75 30.63 -29.87
CA ASN A 353 29.84 31.78 -29.91
C ASN A 353 28.36 31.42 -29.86
N SER A 354 27.99 30.12 -29.82
CA SER A 354 26.62 29.71 -29.68
C SER A 354 26.02 30.11 -28.34
N LEU A 355 24.70 30.32 -28.30
CA LEU A 355 24.00 30.66 -27.06
C LEU A 355 24.18 29.57 -25.99
N ASN A 356 24.00 28.28 -26.39
CA ASN A 356 24.15 27.15 -25.48
C ASN A 356 25.53 27.11 -24.85
N ARG A 357 26.62 27.29 -25.64
CA ARG A 357 27.99 27.30 -25.13
C ARG A 357 28.27 28.45 -24.20
N LYS A 358 27.73 29.64 -24.52
CA LYS A 358 27.85 30.82 -23.66
C LYS A 358 27.09 30.61 -22.34
N LEU A 359 25.88 30.10 -22.35
CA LEU A 359 25.10 29.80 -21.15
C LEU A 359 25.80 28.76 -20.26
N PHE A 360 26.34 27.68 -20.87
CA PHE A 360 27.09 26.66 -20.15
C PHE A 360 28.34 27.25 -19.48
N ASN A 361 29.11 28.04 -20.23
CA ASN A 361 30.33 28.68 -19.69
C ASN A 361 30.00 29.67 -18.56
N LEU A 362 28.94 30.43 -18.68
CA LEU A 362 28.49 31.34 -17.64
C LEU A 362 28.05 30.56 -16.38
N ALA A 363 27.32 29.48 -16.55
CA ALA A 363 26.80 28.69 -15.41
C ALA A 363 27.92 28.05 -14.57
N PHE A 364 28.98 27.55 -15.21
CA PHE A 364 29.99 26.72 -14.54
C PHE A 364 31.37 27.39 -14.35
N PHE A 365 31.72 28.37 -15.17
CA PHE A 365 33.03 28.99 -15.11
C PHE A 365 32.98 30.47 -14.71
N ASN A 366 31.88 31.15 -14.96
CA ASN A 366 31.71 32.56 -14.65
C ASN A 366 30.32 32.80 -14.03
N PRO A 367 29.98 32.19 -12.87
CA PRO A 367 28.70 32.39 -12.23
C PRO A 367 28.53 33.87 -11.84
N VAL A 368 27.30 34.38 -12.05
CA VAL A 368 26.95 35.74 -11.72
C VAL A 368 25.88 35.71 -10.63
N ASP A 369 26.13 36.35 -9.50
CA ASP A 369 25.26 36.28 -8.30
C ASP A 369 23.82 36.68 -8.58
N ILE A 370 23.59 37.59 -9.50
CA ILE A 370 22.24 38.03 -9.86
C ILE A 370 21.39 36.95 -10.50
N TRP A 371 21.96 35.86 -11.00
CA TRP A 371 21.20 34.82 -11.71
C TRP A 371 20.14 34.13 -10.84
N THR A 372 20.46 33.92 -9.57
CA THR A 372 19.46 33.35 -8.61
C THR A 372 18.25 34.29 -8.50
N THR A 373 18.50 35.61 -8.47
CA THR A 373 17.41 36.61 -8.46
C THR A 373 16.65 36.65 -9.77
N LEU A 374 17.30 36.51 -10.92
CA LEU A 374 16.67 36.52 -12.23
C LEU A 374 15.89 35.22 -12.54
N ALA A 375 16.30 34.09 -11.93
CA ALA A 375 15.58 32.82 -12.04
C ALA A 375 14.30 32.78 -11.19
N ASP A 376 14.24 33.54 -10.10
CA ASP A 376 13.07 33.66 -9.24
C ASP A 376 12.03 34.58 -9.91
N LYS A 377 10.85 34.00 -10.24
CA LYS A 377 9.80 34.72 -10.99
C LYS A 377 9.20 35.91 -10.23
N LEU A 378 9.27 35.94 -8.91
CA LEU A 378 8.84 37.08 -8.10
C LEU A 378 9.98 38.10 -7.90
N ALA A 379 11.20 37.62 -7.65
CA ALA A 379 12.35 38.49 -7.45
C ALA A 379 12.75 39.23 -8.73
N VAL A 380 12.69 38.57 -9.91
CA VAL A 380 12.99 39.21 -11.20
C VAL A 380 12.04 40.38 -11.49
N ARG A 381 10.80 40.32 -11.03
CA ARG A 381 9.84 41.40 -11.21
C ARG A 381 10.27 42.67 -10.44
N LYS A 382 10.79 42.48 -9.22
CA LYS A 382 11.36 43.61 -8.43
C LYS A 382 12.57 44.20 -9.14
N PHE A 383 13.43 43.37 -9.68
CA PHE A 383 14.57 43.79 -10.47
C PHE A 383 14.17 44.57 -11.72
N VAL A 384 13.24 44.09 -12.51
CA VAL A 384 12.72 44.76 -13.74
C VAL A 384 12.09 46.12 -13.37
N LYS A 385 11.28 46.17 -12.32
CA LYS A 385 10.77 47.46 -11.80
C LYS A 385 11.83 48.43 -11.42
N SER A 386 12.90 47.96 -10.75
CA SER A 386 14.04 48.84 -10.34
C SER A 386 14.80 49.40 -11.52
N LYS A 387 14.67 48.81 -12.71
CA LYS A 387 15.27 49.30 -13.97
C LYS A 387 14.35 50.20 -14.78
N GLY A 388 13.18 50.58 -14.22
CA GLY A 388 12.24 51.49 -14.88
C GLY A 388 11.34 50.84 -15.93
N CYS A 389 11.35 49.49 -16.01
CA CYS A 389 10.61 48.71 -17.04
C CYS A 389 9.38 48.00 -16.46
N ALA A 390 8.64 48.70 -15.59
CA ALA A 390 7.46 48.11 -14.93
C ALA A 390 6.32 47.78 -15.91
N ASP A 391 6.24 48.51 -17.00
CA ASP A 391 5.24 48.43 -18.05
C ASP A 391 5.27 47.15 -18.86
N ILE A 392 6.42 46.46 -18.94
CA ILE A 392 6.54 45.18 -19.62
C ILE A 392 6.11 43.99 -18.79
N LEU A 393 5.79 44.19 -17.50
CA LEU A 393 5.47 43.11 -16.59
C LEU A 393 3.98 42.75 -16.67
N LEU A 394 3.70 41.47 -16.94
CA LEU A 394 2.34 40.92 -16.87
C LEU A 394 1.74 41.08 -15.47
N THR A 395 0.43 41.18 -15.38
CA THR A 395 -0.29 41.28 -14.11
C THR A 395 -0.09 39.98 -13.30
N VAL A 396 0.27 40.11 -12.03
CA VAL A 396 0.20 39.03 -11.05
C VAL A 396 -1.04 39.28 -10.22
N TYR A 397 -1.98 38.35 -10.32
CA TYR A 397 -3.23 38.43 -9.56
C TYR A 397 -3.02 38.11 -8.09
N LYS A 398 -2.29 36.97 -7.83
CA LYS A 398 -2.02 36.51 -6.49
C LYS A 398 -0.81 35.57 -6.49
N TYR A 399 -0.22 35.36 -5.33
CA TYR A 399 0.77 34.30 -5.09
C TYR A 399 0.49 33.66 -3.73
N TRP A 400 0.91 32.40 -3.60
CA TRP A 400 0.70 31.58 -2.40
C TRP A 400 1.98 30.78 -2.13
N ASP A 401 2.28 30.58 -0.87
CA ASP A 401 3.43 29.77 -0.46
C ASP A 401 3.10 28.27 -0.34
N ASN A 402 1.81 27.94 -0.40
CA ASN A 402 1.31 26.57 -0.30
C ASN A 402 0.12 26.36 -1.26
N VAL A 403 0.13 25.24 -1.97
CA VAL A 403 -0.91 24.85 -2.92
C VAL A 403 -2.28 24.69 -2.23
N GLY A 404 -2.29 24.16 -1.00
CA GLY A 404 -3.53 23.92 -0.24
C GLY A 404 -4.32 25.18 0.19
N VAL A 405 -3.72 26.37 0.02
CA VAL A 405 -4.40 27.66 0.35
C VAL A 405 -4.78 28.46 -0.89
N ILE A 406 -4.73 27.87 -2.09
CA ILE A 406 -5.12 28.55 -3.33
C ILE A 406 -6.63 28.74 -3.34
N ASP A 407 -7.05 30.01 -3.34
CA ASP A 407 -8.43 30.40 -3.51
C ASP A 407 -8.68 30.70 -4.99
N PHE A 408 -9.18 29.70 -5.72
CA PHE A 408 -9.51 29.81 -7.14
C PHE A 408 -10.69 30.75 -7.40
N SER A 409 -11.59 30.97 -6.42
CA SER A 409 -12.75 31.85 -6.58
C SER A 409 -12.36 33.32 -6.68
N SER A 410 -11.17 33.68 -6.19
CA SER A 410 -10.62 35.05 -6.24
C SER A 410 -9.87 35.35 -7.53
N LEU A 411 -9.81 34.42 -8.48
CA LEU A 411 -9.06 34.55 -9.72
C LEU A 411 -10.03 34.88 -10.91
N PRO A 412 -9.54 35.52 -11.97
CA PRO A 412 -10.33 35.73 -13.17
C PRO A 412 -10.62 34.41 -13.90
N ASN A 413 -11.61 34.42 -14.82
CA ASN A 413 -11.97 33.19 -15.56
C ASN A 413 -10.85 32.57 -16.39
N SER A 414 -9.81 33.33 -16.72
CA SER A 414 -8.64 32.88 -17.44
C SER A 414 -7.38 33.40 -16.77
N PHE A 415 -6.53 32.49 -16.34
CA PHE A 415 -5.24 32.80 -15.71
C PHE A 415 -4.20 31.68 -15.99
N VAL A 416 -2.94 31.97 -15.72
CA VAL A 416 -1.85 31.01 -15.78
C VAL A 416 -1.27 30.85 -14.38
N LEU A 417 -1.25 29.61 -13.89
CA LEU A 417 -0.59 29.24 -12.63
C LEU A 417 0.84 28.79 -12.93
N LYS A 418 1.82 29.31 -12.19
CA LYS A 418 3.23 28.93 -12.36
C LYS A 418 3.91 28.76 -11.00
N CYS A 419 4.79 27.76 -10.89
CA CYS A 419 5.72 27.67 -9.78
C CYS A 419 6.80 28.72 -9.87
N ASN A 420 7.31 29.19 -8.71
CA ASN A 420 8.30 30.25 -8.68
C ASN A 420 9.64 29.85 -9.31
N HIS A 421 10.10 28.61 -9.04
CA HIS A 421 11.39 28.10 -9.47
C HIS A 421 11.33 26.99 -10.53
N ASP A 422 10.14 26.53 -10.91
CA ASP A 422 9.93 25.47 -11.90
C ASP A 422 9.10 25.95 -13.08
N ASN A 423 9.23 25.29 -14.23
CA ASN A 423 8.48 25.63 -15.44
C ASN A 423 7.25 24.75 -15.62
#